data_bbbd131c53e0568a30036f7aa1623b13
#
_entry.id   bbbd131c53e0568a30036f7aa1623b13
#
_cell.length_a   1.000
_cell.length_b   1.000
_cell.length_c   1.000
_cell.angle_alpha   90.00
_cell.angle_beta   90.00
_cell.angle_gamma   90.00
#
_symmetry.space_group_name_H-M   'P 1'
#
loop_
_entity.id
_entity.type
_entity.pdbx_description
1 polymer ?
#
loop_
_entity_poly.entity_id
_entity_poly.type
_entity_poly.pdbx_seq_one_letter_code
_entity_poly.pdbx_strand_id
1 'polypeptide(L)'
;MIEDKSPQKTSIAQLGEFGLIDHLTKQFQVNQEYTIKGIGDDAAVLDFKDKKAIVSTDLLIEGVHFDLAYMPLKHLGYKAVVANISDICAMNALATQITVSVAVSNRFPLEALEELFAGIALAAREYKVDVIGGDTTSSQKGLIISITAIGVANQDEIVYRNGAKETDLLAVTGDIGAA
;
A
#
# COMPACT_ATOMS: atom_id res chain seq x y z
N MET A 1 35.55 22.32 -16.42
CA MET A 1 34.69 22.29 -15.23
C MET A 1 33.47 21.47 -15.59
N ILE A 2 33.30 20.30 -15.00
CA ILE A 2 32.11 19.47 -15.15
C ILE A 2 31.11 20.06 -14.14
N GLU A 3 30.07 20.74 -14.62
CA GLU A 3 28.96 21.18 -13.77
C GLU A 3 28.27 19.94 -13.22
N ASP A 4 28.37 19.74 -11.92
CA ASP A 4 27.63 18.71 -11.19
C ASP A 4 26.17 19.13 -11.13
N LYS A 5 25.38 18.65 -12.11
CA LYS A 5 23.93 18.81 -12.13
C LYS A 5 23.27 17.73 -11.26
N SER A 6 23.57 17.72 -9.96
CA SER A 6 22.72 16.98 -9.03
C SER A 6 21.32 17.56 -9.08
N PRO A 7 20.27 16.76 -9.30
CA PRO A 7 18.90 17.26 -9.30
C PRO A 7 18.61 17.93 -7.96
N GLN A 8 18.08 19.13 -8.01
CA GLN A 8 17.76 19.94 -6.83
C GLN A 8 16.69 19.19 -6.04
N LYS A 9 17.03 18.74 -4.83
CA LYS A 9 16.12 18.01 -3.94
C LYS A 9 15.17 18.98 -3.27
N THR A 10 13.87 18.66 -3.31
CA THR A 10 12.83 19.45 -2.69
C THR A 10 12.62 19.03 -1.24
N SER A 11 12.66 19.98 -0.31
CA SER A 11 12.37 19.69 1.10
C SER A 11 10.85 19.53 1.30
N ILE A 12 10.45 18.44 1.95
CA ILE A 12 9.06 18.15 2.33
C ILE A 12 8.43 19.32 3.12
N ALA A 13 9.23 19.94 3.99
CA ALA A 13 8.79 21.07 4.81
C ALA A 13 8.29 22.29 4.01
N GLN A 14 8.65 22.40 2.72
CA GLN A 14 8.18 23.50 1.84
C GLN A 14 6.71 23.36 1.44
N LEU A 15 6.18 22.12 1.41
CA LEU A 15 4.79 21.85 1.04
C LEU A 15 3.84 21.94 2.24
N GLY A 16 4.34 21.75 3.45
CA GLY A 16 3.51 21.52 4.62
C GLY A 16 2.75 20.19 4.53
N GLU A 17 1.98 19.85 5.57
CA GLU A 17 1.28 18.56 5.65
C GLU A 17 0.23 18.39 4.55
N PHE A 18 -0.72 19.30 4.47
CA PHE A 18 -1.80 19.20 3.48
C PHE A 18 -1.32 19.30 2.03
N GLY A 19 -0.32 20.17 1.76
CA GLY A 19 0.28 20.28 0.44
C GLY A 19 1.03 19.01 0.03
N LEU A 20 1.69 18.33 0.97
CA LEU A 20 2.34 17.05 0.71
C LEU A 20 1.31 15.94 0.40
N ILE A 21 0.25 15.83 1.21
CA ILE A 21 -0.82 14.85 1.00
C ILE A 21 -1.46 15.07 -0.37
N ASP A 22 -1.88 16.29 -0.69
CA ASP A 22 -2.50 16.61 -1.97
C ASP A 22 -1.57 16.29 -3.15
N HIS A 23 -0.28 16.65 -3.05
CA HIS A 23 0.72 16.37 -4.09
C HIS A 23 0.89 14.87 -4.36
N LEU A 24 1.00 14.05 -3.32
CA LEU A 24 1.22 12.61 -3.44
C LEU A 24 -0.04 11.85 -3.87
N THR A 25 -1.22 12.32 -3.47
CA THR A 25 -2.46 11.57 -3.67
C THR A 25 -3.23 11.96 -4.95
N LYS A 26 -2.90 13.06 -5.61
CA LYS A 26 -3.55 13.53 -6.86
C LYS A 26 -3.60 12.49 -7.99
N GLN A 27 -2.74 11.48 -7.95
CA GLN A 27 -2.67 10.41 -8.95
C GLN A 27 -3.68 9.28 -8.73
N PHE A 28 -4.30 9.20 -7.56
CA PHE A 28 -5.26 8.14 -7.24
C PHE A 28 -6.66 8.52 -7.69
N GLN A 29 -7.35 7.55 -8.29
CA GLN A 29 -8.73 7.68 -8.75
C GLN A 29 -9.58 6.60 -8.07
N VAL A 30 -10.82 6.93 -7.76
CA VAL A 30 -11.81 5.95 -7.26
C VAL A 30 -12.31 5.14 -8.44
N ASN A 31 -12.20 3.81 -8.37
CA ASN A 31 -12.61 2.86 -9.39
C ASN A 31 -13.59 1.80 -8.86
N GLN A 32 -13.62 1.60 -7.54
CA GLN A 32 -14.46 0.57 -6.93
C GLN A 32 -15.86 1.08 -6.63
N GLU A 33 -16.87 0.28 -6.98
CA GLU A 33 -18.28 0.61 -6.71
C GLU A 33 -18.63 0.71 -5.22
N TYR A 34 -17.81 0.10 -4.36
CA TYR A 34 -17.97 0.13 -2.91
C TYR A 34 -17.44 1.42 -2.28
N THR A 35 -16.68 2.23 -3.01
CA THR A 35 -16.11 3.48 -2.52
C THR A 35 -17.04 4.66 -2.83
N ILE A 36 -17.78 5.10 -1.84
CA ILE A 36 -18.66 6.27 -1.96
C ILE A 36 -17.85 7.56 -1.85
N LYS A 37 -16.91 7.62 -0.91
CA LYS A 37 -15.98 8.73 -0.71
C LYS A 37 -14.60 8.19 -0.35
N GLY A 38 -13.58 8.58 -1.08
CA GLY A 38 -12.18 8.27 -0.80
C GLY A 38 -11.46 9.44 -0.14
N ILE A 39 -10.19 9.68 -0.56
CA ILE A 39 -9.31 10.72 -0.03
C ILE A 39 -9.96 12.11 -0.16
N GLY A 40 -9.70 12.98 0.83
CA GLY A 40 -10.10 14.39 0.82
C GLY A 40 -11.20 14.75 1.83
N ASP A 41 -11.38 13.92 2.86
CA ASP A 41 -12.21 14.18 4.02
C ASP A 41 -11.60 13.50 5.25
N ASP A 42 -12.16 13.68 6.46
CA ASP A 42 -11.67 13.09 7.71
C ASP A 42 -11.72 11.56 7.68
N ALA A 43 -12.63 10.97 6.90
CA ALA A 43 -12.75 9.52 6.72
C ALA A 43 -13.27 9.15 5.33
N ALA A 44 -12.94 7.94 4.88
CA ALA A 44 -13.55 7.33 3.71
C ALA A 44 -14.94 6.76 4.03
N VAL A 45 -15.84 6.76 3.03
CA VAL A 45 -17.17 6.16 3.15
C VAL A 45 -17.27 4.98 2.20
N LEU A 46 -17.56 3.80 2.74
CA LEU A 46 -17.68 2.55 2.00
C LEU A 46 -19.07 1.93 2.18
N ASP A 47 -19.61 1.32 1.12
CA ASP A 47 -20.85 0.56 1.16
C ASP A 47 -20.66 -0.84 0.55
N PHE A 48 -20.58 -1.86 1.40
CA PHE A 48 -20.38 -3.26 0.99
C PHE A 48 -21.68 -3.99 0.67
N LYS A 49 -22.81 -3.38 0.87
CA LYS A 49 -24.15 -3.97 0.64
C LYS A 49 -24.33 -5.27 1.45
N ASP A 50 -24.56 -6.40 0.77
CA ASP A 50 -24.77 -7.74 1.33
C ASP A 50 -23.47 -8.58 1.49
N LYS A 51 -22.33 -8.07 1.05
CA LYS A 51 -21.04 -8.77 1.13
C LYS A 51 -20.38 -8.63 2.50
N LYS A 52 -19.48 -9.55 2.80
CA LYS A 52 -18.62 -9.47 3.98
C LYS A 52 -17.35 -8.68 3.67
N ALA A 53 -16.98 -7.79 4.57
CA ALA A 53 -15.71 -7.10 4.53
C ALA A 53 -14.61 -8.00 5.13
N ILE A 54 -13.50 -8.15 4.40
CA ILE A 54 -12.29 -8.83 4.83
C ILE A 54 -11.22 -7.75 5.00
N VAL A 55 -10.56 -7.73 6.14
CA VAL A 55 -9.57 -6.68 6.47
C VAL A 55 -8.26 -7.31 6.93
N SER A 56 -7.15 -6.88 6.34
CA SER A 56 -5.80 -7.22 6.76
C SER A 56 -4.95 -5.95 6.87
N THR A 57 -3.90 -5.98 7.70
CA THR A 57 -2.96 -4.86 7.82
C THR A 57 -1.56 -5.37 8.11
N ASP A 58 -0.58 -4.83 7.40
CA ASP A 58 0.84 -5.07 7.63
C ASP A 58 1.60 -3.78 7.93
N LEU A 59 2.71 -3.95 8.63
CA LEU A 59 3.65 -2.90 8.97
C LEU A 59 5.04 -3.26 8.43
N LEU A 60 5.60 -2.39 7.57
CA LEU A 60 6.95 -2.54 7.05
C LEU A 60 7.87 -1.49 7.68
N ILE A 61 8.98 -1.92 8.27
CA ILE A 61 9.94 -1.08 8.99
C ILE A 61 11.30 -1.21 8.33
N GLU A 62 11.94 -0.08 8.01
CA GLU A 62 13.31 -0.02 7.49
C GLU A 62 14.29 -0.70 8.47
N GLY A 63 15.20 -1.52 7.94
CA GLY A 63 16.16 -2.31 8.71
C GLY A 63 15.58 -3.59 9.32
N VAL A 64 14.25 -3.85 9.20
CA VAL A 64 13.60 -5.08 9.64
C VAL A 64 12.99 -5.83 8.44
N HIS A 65 12.13 -5.17 7.65
CA HIS A 65 11.40 -5.79 6.54
C HIS A 65 11.99 -5.43 5.17
N PHE A 66 12.81 -4.38 5.12
CA PHE A 66 13.52 -3.93 3.91
C PHE A 66 14.75 -3.12 4.29
N ASP A 67 15.70 -3.06 3.35
CA ASP A 67 16.89 -2.21 3.43
C ASP A 67 16.97 -1.35 2.15
N LEU A 68 17.02 -0.04 2.33
CA LEU A 68 17.07 0.91 1.21
C LEU A 68 18.42 0.89 0.45
N ALA A 69 19.43 0.20 0.96
CA ALA A 69 20.66 -0.06 0.20
C ALA A 69 20.43 -0.99 -1.01
N TYR A 70 19.39 -1.82 -0.95
CA TYR A 70 19.09 -2.83 -1.97
C TYR A 70 17.70 -2.67 -2.60
N MET A 71 16.74 -2.10 -1.86
CA MET A 71 15.34 -2.00 -2.27
C MET A 71 15.04 -0.60 -2.84
N PRO A 72 14.85 -0.44 -4.16
CA PRO A 72 14.37 0.82 -4.72
C PRO A 72 12.98 1.20 -4.17
N LEU A 73 12.77 2.47 -3.87
CA LEU A 73 11.53 2.95 -3.23
C LEU A 73 10.27 2.62 -4.04
N LYS A 74 10.34 2.68 -5.36
CA LYS A 74 9.23 2.29 -6.23
C LYS A 74 8.87 0.81 -6.09
N HIS A 75 9.87 -0.08 -6.00
CA HIS A 75 9.66 -1.51 -5.76
C HIS A 75 9.11 -1.75 -4.36
N LEU A 76 9.59 -1.01 -3.37
CA LEU A 76 9.09 -1.08 -1.99
C LEU A 76 7.61 -0.70 -1.92
N GLY A 77 7.21 0.41 -2.57
CA GLY A 77 5.82 0.84 -2.61
C GLY A 77 4.91 -0.20 -3.27
N TYR A 78 5.34 -0.79 -4.39
CA TYR A 78 4.61 -1.88 -5.04
C TYR A 78 4.48 -3.11 -4.12
N LYS A 79 5.61 -3.57 -3.55
CA LYS A 79 5.64 -4.72 -2.63
C LYS A 79 4.72 -4.52 -1.42
N ALA A 80 4.71 -3.33 -0.82
CA ALA A 80 3.89 -3.03 0.34
C ALA A 80 2.40 -3.24 0.06
N VAL A 81 1.92 -2.82 -1.12
CA VAL A 81 0.53 -3.03 -1.54
C VAL A 81 0.26 -4.52 -1.80
N VAL A 82 1.12 -5.18 -2.57
CA VAL A 82 0.92 -6.59 -2.98
C VAL A 82 0.93 -7.54 -1.78
N ALA A 83 1.79 -7.31 -0.77
CA ALA A 83 1.81 -8.11 0.45
C ALA A 83 0.43 -8.11 1.13
N ASN A 84 -0.16 -6.93 1.32
CA ASN A 84 -1.48 -6.81 1.94
C ASN A 84 -2.63 -7.36 1.08
N ILE A 85 -2.57 -7.18 -0.23
CA ILE A 85 -3.55 -7.78 -1.15
C ILE A 85 -3.49 -9.30 -1.09
N SER A 86 -2.30 -9.88 -0.93
CA SER A 86 -2.14 -11.34 -0.87
C SER A 86 -2.90 -11.96 0.30
N ASP A 87 -2.99 -11.28 1.44
CA ASP A 87 -3.76 -11.76 2.61
C ASP A 87 -5.26 -11.79 2.31
N ILE A 88 -5.76 -10.77 1.63
CA ILE A 88 -7.15 -10.73 1.18
C ILE A 88 -7.44 -11.89 0.21
N CYS A 89 -6.53 -12.12 -0.76
CA CYS A 89 -6.64 -13.21 -1.71
C CYS A 89 -6.57 -14.59 -1.03
N ALA A 90 -5.75 -14.74 0.03
CA ALA A 90 -5.64 -15.98 0.79
C ALA A 90 -6.96 -16.38 1.49
N MET A 91 -7.84 -15.40 1.73
CA MET A 91 -9.20 -15.63 2.25
C MET A 91 -10.24 -15.85 1.15
N ASN A 92 -9.82 -16.01 -0.11
CA ASN A 92 -10.67 -16.08 -1.31
C ASN A 92 -11.58 -14.86 -1.45
N ALA A 93 -11.07 -13.68 -1.09
CA ALA A 93 -11.76 -12.41 -1.20
C ALA A 93 -11.15 -11.54 -2.32
N LEU A 94 -11.93 -10.62 -2.85
CA LEU A 94 -11.49 -9.62 -3.81
C LEU A 94 -11.05 -8.37 -3.03
N ALA A 95 -9.77 -8.00 -3.13
CA ALA A 95 -9.29 -6.73 -2.60
C ALA A 95 -9.91 -5.55 -3.38
N THR A 96 -10.39 -4.55 -2.67
CA THR A 96 -11.12 -3.41 -3.26
C THR A 96 -10.59 -2.05 -2.84
N GLN A 97 -10.18 -1.89 -1.58
CA GLN A 97 -9.63 -0.64 -1.08
C GLN A 97 -8.36 -0.87 -0.25
N ILE A 98 -7.52 0.16 -0.17
CA ILE A 98 -6.39 0.23 0.76
C ILE A 98 -6.32 1.60 1.43
N THR A 99 -5.81 1.64 2.65
CA THR A 99 -5.27 2.86 3.27
C THR A 99 -3.76 2.75 3.37
N VAL A 100 -3.05 3.89 3.27
CA VAL A 100 -1.59 3.94 3.29
C VAL A 100 -1.12 4.95 4.33
N SER A 101 -0.50 4.47 5.41
CA SER A 101 0.12 5.34 6.42
C SER A 101 1.63 5.27 6.32
N VAL A 102 2.30 6.44 6.33
CA VAL A 102 3.75 6.55 6.18
C VAL A 102 4.33 7.41 7.30
N ALA A 103 5.32 6.89 8.00
CA ALA A 103 6.16 7.69 8.89
C ALA A 103 7.55 7.84 8.25
N VAL A 104 7.98 9.09 8.04
CA VAL A 104 9.18 9.40 7.26
C VAL A 104 10.12 10.32 8.02
N SER A 105 11.43 10.03 7.98
CA SER A 105 12.42 10.90 8.62
C SER A 105 12.81 12.08 7.71
N ASN A 106 13.33 13.14 8.32
CA ASN A 106 13.72 14.39 7.63
C ASN A 106 14.82 14.20 6.57
N ARG A 107 15.47 13.04 6.50
CA ARG A 107 16.49 12.73 5.48
C ARG A 107 15.88 12.42 4.10
N PHE A 108 14.58 12.14 4.04
CA PHE A 108 13.92 11.85 2.78
C PHE A 108 13.50 13.15 2.07
N PRO A 109 13.96 13.39 0.86
CA PRO A 109 13.44 14.47 0.02
C PRO A 109 12.07 14.08 -0.56
N LEU A 110 11.36 15.05 -1.09
CA LEU A 110 10.05 14.84 -1.73
C LEU A 110 10.11 13.79 -2.84
N GLU A 111 11.14 13.83 -3.66
CA GLU A 111 11.35 12.92 -4.80
C GLU A 111 11.42 11.44 -4.36
N ALA A 112 11.94 11.18 -3.16
CA ALA A 112 11.96 9.83 -2.59
C ALA A 112 10.53 9.35 -2.26
N LEU A 113 9.68 10.22 -1.74
CA LEU A 113 8.28 9.89 -1.50
C LEU A 113 7.50 9.74 -2.80
N GLU A 114 7.78 10.57 -3.81
CA GLU A 114 7.19 10.43 -5.15
C GLU A 114 7.48 9.05 -5.75
N GLU A 115 8.72 8.56 -5.63
CA GLU A 115 9.11 7.22 -6.08
C GLU A 115 8.36 6.10 -5.31
N LEU A 116 8.25 6.22 -3.98
CA LEU A 116 7.48 5.27 -3.16
C LEU A 116 6.01 5.23 -3.61
N PHE A 117 5.38 6.41 -3.71
CA PHE A 117 3.97 6.53 -4.08
C PHE A 117 3.71 6.16 -5.55
N ALA A 118 4.69 6.33 -6.45
CA ALA A 118 4.61 5.81 -7.82
C ALA A 118 4.52 4.26 -7.85
N GLY A 119 5.23 3.59 -6.94
CA GLY A 119 5.11 2.14 -6.76
C GLY A 119 3.75 1.71 -6.23
N ILE A 120 3.25 2.41 -5.20
CA ILE A 120 1.90 2.20 -4.65
C ILE A 120 0.84 2.39 -5.73
N ALA A 121 0.90 3.48 -6.50
CA ALA A 121 -0.05 3.77 -7.56
C ALA A 121 0.00 2.74 -8.70
N LEU A 122 1.19 2.21 -9.02
CA LEU A 122 1.34 1.14 -10.00
C LEU A 122 0.60 -0.13 -9.56
N ALA A 123 0.82 -0.57 -8.31
CA ALA A 123 0.15 -1.72 -7.75
C ALA A 123 -1.38 -1.50 -7.65
N ALA A 124 -1.80 -0.33 -7.17
CA ALA A 124 -3.21 0.00 -7.05
C ALA A 124 -3.96 -0.09 -8.40
N ARG A 125 -3.32 0.38 -9.49
CA ARG A 125 -3.88 0.25 -10.86
C ARG A 125 -3.90 -1.19 -11.35
N GLU A 126 -2.81 -1.94 -11.16
CA GLU A 126 -2.69 -3.33 -11.62
C GLU A 126 -3.75 -4.21 -10.97
N TYR A 127 -3.91 -4.08 -9.66
CA TYR A 127 -4.87 -4.88 -8.88
C TYR A 127 -6.25 -4.23 -8.74
N LYS A 128 -6.46 -3.06 -9.34
CA LYS A 128 -7.74 -2.32 -9.33
C LYS A 128 -8.26 -2.06 -7.93
N VAL A 129 -7.38 -1.67 -7.01
CA VAL A 129 -7.76 -1.28 -5.65
C VAL A 129 -7.74 0.25 -5.51
N ASP A 130 -8.70 0.79 -4.78
CA ASP A 130 -8.75 2.22 -4.49
C ASP A 130 -7.86 2.56 -3.28
N VAL A 131 -7.03 3.59 -3.39
CA VAL A 131 -6.40 4.21 -2.22
C VAL A 131 -7.41 5.21 -1.65
N ILE A 132 -7.96 4.90 -0.47
CA ILE A 132 -9.09 5.65 0.08
C ILE A 132 -8.74 6.57 1.25
N GLY A 133 -7.49 6.52 1.72
CA GLY A 133 -7.01 7.33 2.83
C GLY A 133 -5.67 6.84 3.35
N GLY A 134 -5.29 7.36 4.49
CA GLY A 134 -4.04 7.02 5.16
C GLY A 134 -3.62 8.10 6.12
N ASP A 135 -2.35 8.10 6.49
CA ASP A 135 -1.74 9.09 7.36
C ASP A 135 -0.30 9.38 6.94
N THR A 136 0.18 10.59 7.18
CA THR A 136 1.57 10.95 6.94
C THR A 136 2.12 11.65 8.17
N THR A 137 3.13 11.05 8.81
CA THR A 137 3.74 11.59 10.01
C THR A 137 5.26 11.55 9.95
N SER A 138 5.91 12.17 10.92
CA SER A 138 7.37 12.14 11.03
C SER A 138 7.86 10.89 11.78
N SER A 139 9.04 10.39 11.37
CA SER A 139 9.78 9.35 12.08
C SER A 139 11.14 9.88 12.53
N GLN A 140 11.57 9.51 13.72
CA GLN A 140 12.93 9.80 14.19
C GLN A 140 13.97 8.85 13.59
N LYS A 141 13.56 7.66 13.13
CA LYS A 141 14.43 6.61 12.60
C LYS A 141 13.80 5.94 11.39
N GLY A 142 14.28 6.32 10.19
CA GLY A 142 13.96 5.59 8.98
C GLY A 142 12.55 5.79 8.45
N LEU A 143 12.18 4.88 7.55
CA LEU A 143 10.89 4.82 6.87
C LEU A 143 10.06 3.69 7.47
N ILE A 144 8.79 4.01 7.78
CA ILE A 144 7.79 3.04 8.22
C ILE A 144 6.60 3.17 7.28
N ILE A 145 6.07 2.05 6.81
CA ILE A 145 4.90 1.99 5.94
C ILE A 145 3.89 1.04 6.57
N SER A 146 2.66 1.48 6.78
CA SER A 146 1.54 0.62 7.14
C SER A 146 0.49 0.68 6.05
N ILE A 147 0.06 -0.50 5.58
CA ILE A 147 -1.05 -0.61 4.65
C ILE A 147 -2.14 -1.45 5.28
N THR A 148 -3.36 -0.97 5.21
CA THR A 148 -4.55 -1.76 5.52
C THR A 148 -5.27 -2.05 4.23
N ALA A 149 -5.47 -3.32 3.91
CA ALA A 149 -6.25 -3.77 2.76
C ALA A 149 -7.65 -4.18 3.21
N ILE A 150 -8.63 -3.80 2.40
CA ILE A 150 -10.03 -4.14 2.57
C ILE A 150 -10.49 -4.87 1.32
N GLY A 151 -11.15 -5.99 1.50
CA GLY A 151 -11.72 -6.79 0.43
C GLY A 151 -13.14 -7.20 0.72
N VAL A 152 -13.78 -7.80 -0.27
CA VAL A 152 -15.17 -8.29 -0.19
C VAL A 152 -15.25 -9.73 -0.63
N ALA A 153 -16.11 -10.49 0.04
CA ALA A 153 -16.44 -11.86 -0.33
C ALA A 153 -17.90 -12.19 -0.02
N ASN A 154 -18.47 -13.19 -0.69
CA ASN A 154 -19.72 -13.80 -0.24
C ASN A 154 -19.41 -14.67 0.98
N GLN A 155 -20.35 -14.77 1.91
CA GLN A 155 -20.15 -15.48 3.19
C GLN A 155 -19.73 -16.94 3.02
N ASP A 156 -20.27 -17.62 2.04
CA ASP A 156 -20.05 -19.03 1.72
C ASP A 156 -18.78 -19.30 0.90
N GLU A 157 -18.15 -18.27 0.38
CA GLU A 157 -16.91 -18.35 -0.42
C GLU A 157 -15.65 -18.10 0.41
N ILE A 158 -15.77 -17.63 1.65
CA ILE A 158 -14.62 -17.30 2.50
C ILE A 158 -13.86 -18.57 2.88
N VAL A 159 -12.55 -18.56 2.65
CA VAL A 159 -11.63 -19.64 3.00
C VAL A 159 -10.84 -19.28 4.24
N TYR A 160 -10.71 -20.24 5.17
CA TYR A 160 -9.99 -20.10 6.42
C TYR A 160 -8.79 -21.04 6.49
N ARG A 161 -7.79 -20.74 7.34
CA ARG A 161 -6.56 -21.56 7.50
C ARG A 161 -6.81 -22.98 7.97
N ASN A 162 -7.92 -23.24 8.65
CA ASN A 162 -8.27 -24.53 9.25
C ASN A 162 -9.16 -25.41 8.37
N GLY A 163 -9.28 -25.11 7.08
CA GLY A 163 -10.17 -25.83 6.17
C GLY A 163 -9.59 -27.11 5.56
N ALA A 164 -8.26 -27.30 5.59
CA ALA A 164 -7.59 -28.41 4.91
C ALA A 164 -7.90 -29.79 5.52
N LYS A 165 -8.00 -30.82 4.66
CA LYS A 165 -8.31 -32.21 4.99
C LYS A 165 -7.19 -33.14 4.50
N GLU A 166 -7.09 -34.36 5.06
CA GLU A 166 -6.05 -35.35 4.71
C GLU A 166 -5.99 -35.73 3.21
N THR A 167 -7.10 -35.56 2.48
CA THR A 167 -7.17 -35.89 1.04
C THR A 167 -6.92 -34.69 0.13
N ASP A 168 -6.68 -33.50 0.67
CA ASP A 168 -6.44 -32.32 -0.12
C ASP A 168 -5.04 -32.34 -0.76
N LEU A 169 -4.92 -31.80 -1.96
CA LEU A 169 -3.65 -31.67 -2.67
C LEU A 169 -2.99 -30.36 -2.30
N LEU A 170 -1.71 -30.42 -1.97
CA LEU A 170 -0.88 -29.22 -1.80
C LEU A 170 -0.38 -28.75 -3.16
N ALA A 171 -0.80 -27.56 -3.59
CA ALA A 171 -0.37 -26.94 -4.85
C ALA A 171 0.49 -25.69 -4.57
N VAL A 172 1.50 -25.51 -5.40
CA VAL A 172 2.42 -24.35 -5.33
C VAL A 172 2.54 -23.75 -6.72
N THR A 173 2.52 -22.42 -6.80
CA THR A 173 2.79 -21.67 -8.02
C THR A 173 4.09 -20.89 -7.90
N GLY A 174 4.92 -20.90 -8.93
CA GLY A 174 6.23 -20.26 -8.94
C GLY A 174 7.31 -21.00 -8.13
N ASP A 175 8.42 -20.35 -7.90
CA ASP A 175 9.57 -20.87 -7.16
C ASP A 175 9.56 -20.36 -5.71
N ILE A 176 9.40 -21.27 -4.75
CA ILE A 176 9.46 -20.90 -3.33
C ILE A 176 10.90 -20.58 -2.95
N GLY A 177 11.09 -19.38 -2.35
CA GLY A 177 12.40 -18.93 -1.85
C GLY A 177 13.35 -18.41 -2.93
N ALA A 178 12.85 -18.09 -4.12
CA ALA A 178 13.64 -17.51 -5.21
C ALA A 178 13.84 -15.97 -5.10
N ALA A 179 13.29 -15.34 -4.07
CA ALA A 179 13.36 -13.88 -3.89
C ALA A 179 14.49 -13.47 -2.92
#